data_dd673f09623048bf594b7dce5b80d60c
#
_entry.id   dd673f09623048bf594b7dce5b80d60c
#
_cell.length_a   1.000
_cell.length_b   1.000
_cell.length_c   1.000
_cell.angle_alpha   90.00
_cell.angle_beta   90.00
_cell.angle_gamma   90.00
#
_symmetry.space_group_name_H-M   'P 1'
#
loop_
_entity.id
_entity.type
_entity.pdbx_description
1 polymer ?
#
loop_
_entity_poly.entity_id
_entity_poly.type
_entity_poly.pdbx_seq_one_letter_code
_entity_poly.pdbx_strand_id
1 'polypeptide(L)'
;MRTKLYTKDNQIIDISTWDTNLNQHEMGERYGWEGAMAYGNLIHDELNAYGPGMQYGDIYLDLGANIGMSALRAESKGCSKIYCIEPDPGVFDALNKNKNYNWIVDNIAIGPEKGYIDIPKWPNWWELQPIQCITLDEFFAKHNITKIDYMKCDIEGHEKYVFKDVSQITWDKIQKIFFEYHEDVEKLNDEQRNEERIKFCQFFVDKGFNNHHVDLGYYQSFIYFWKS
;
A
#
# COMPACT_ATOMS: atom_id res chain seq x y z
N MET A 1 -15.98 -3.29 14.79
CA MET A 1 -14.59 -3.39 14.27
C MET A 1 -14.10 -4.80 14.50
N ARG A 2 -13.43 -5.40 13.51
CA ARG A 2 -12.79 -6.72 13.68
C ARG A 2 -11.65 -6.56 14.69
N THR A 3 -11.51 -7.52 15.60
CA THR A 3 -10.50 -7.47 16.67
C THR A 3 -9.39 -8.50 16.50
N LYS A 4 -9.51 -9.37 15.50
CA LYS A 4 -8.56 -10.46 15.25
C LYS A 4 -8.07 -10.44 13.83
N LEU A 5 -6.74 -10.55 13.65
CA LEU A 5 -6.05 -10.63 12.37
C LEU A 5 -5.23 -11.92 12.31
N TYR A 6 -5.21 -12.55 11.15
CA TYR A 6 -4.31 -13.66 10.86
C TYR A 6 -2.99 -13.11 10.32
N THR A 7 -1.88 -13.59 10.89
CA THR A 7 -0.54 -13.33 10.36
C THR A 7 -0.24 -14.28 9.19
N LYS A 8 0.82 -13.99 8.45
CA LYS A 8 1.32 -14.90 7.39
C LYS A 8 1.70 -16.28 7.90
N ASP A 9 2.08 -16.42 9.18
CA ASP A 9 2.38 -17.71 9.83
C ASP A 9 1.14 -18.36 10.46
N ASN A 10 -0.07 -17.91 10.10
CA ASN A 10 -1.36 -18.36 10.62
C ASN A 10 -1.56 -18.14 12.14
N GLN A 11 -0.76 -17.30 12.75
CA GLN A 11 -1.02 -16.87 14.13
C GLN A 11 -2.19 -15.87 14.15
N ILE A 12 -2.76 -15.64 15.32
CA ILE A 12 -3.85 -14.68 15.51
C ILE A 12 -3.33 -13.54 16.38
N ILE A 13 -3.37 -12.33 15.85
CA ILE A 13 -3.19 -11.09 16.61
C ILE A 13 -4.57 -10.62 17.06
N ASP A 14 -4.80 -10.53 18.37
CA ASP A 14 -6.04 -9.98 18.93
C ASP A 14 -5.83 -8.52 19.33
N ILE A 15 -6.25 -7.63 18.43
CA ILE A 15 -6.11 -6.17 18.64
C ILE A 15 -7.05 -5.61 19.70
N SER A 16 -8.05 -6.38 20.17
CA SER A 16 -8.93 -5.93 21.27
C SER A 16 -8.23 -5.87 22.63
N THR A 17 -7.09 -6.58 22.74
CA THR A 17 -6.30 -6.64 23.96
C THR A 17 -5.12 -5.66 23.96
N TRP A 18 -4.98 -4.84 22.92
CA TRP A 18 -3.85 -3.93 22.80
C TRP A 18 -3.91 -2.81 23.82
N ASP A 19 -2.79 -2.61 24.47
CA ASP A 19 -2.56 -1.46 25.33
C ASP A 19 -2.20 -0.26 24.45
N THR A 20 -3.10 0.69 24.33
CA THR A 20 -2.90 1.91 23.54
C THR A 20 -1.86 2.87 24.13
N ASN A 21 -1.32 2.56 25.30
CA ASN A 21 -0.20 3.31 25.88
C ASN A 21 1.18 2.78 25.44
N LEU A 22 1.24 1.62 24.78
CA LEU A 22 2.47 1.11 24.19
C LEU A 22 2.80 1.92 22.92
N ASN A 23 4.08 2.07 22.63
CA ASN A 23 4.53 2.62 21.35
C ASN A 23 4.72 1.49 20.30
N GLN A 24 4.99 1.88 19.05
CA GLN A 24 5.16 0.94 17.93
C GLN A 24 6.30 -0.08 18.18
N HIS A 25 7.40 0.35 18.81
CA HIS A 25 8.52 -0.54 19.13
C HIS A 25 8.12 -1.61 20.15
N GLU A 26 7.46 -1.21 21.24
CA GLU A 26 6.95 -2.13 22.27
C GLU A 26 5.91 -3.09 21.71
N MET A 27 5.09 -2.63 20.76
CA MET A 27 4.17 -3.50 20.02
C MET A 27 4.91 -4.51 19.13
N GLY A 28 6.01 -4.10 18.51
CA GLY A 28 6.88 -4.98 17.74
C GLY A 28 7.56 -6.05 18.61
N GLU A 29 8.05 -5.68 19.78
CA GLU A 29 8.63 -6.64 20.73
C GLU A 29 7.60 -7.68 21.22
N ARG A 30 6.36 -7.25 21.43
CA ARG A 30 5.29 -8.10 21.99
C ARG A 30 4.59 -8.98 20.94
N TYR A 31 4.36 -8.45 19.76
CA TYR A 31 3.54 -9.08 18.72
C TYR A 31 4.28 -9.27 17.38
N GLY A 32 5.58 -9.00 17.35
CA GLY A 32 6.39 -9.07 16.15
C GLY A 32 6.17 -7.89 15.20
N TRP A 33 6.81 -7.95 14.05
CA TRP A 33 6.77 -6.89 13.04
C TRP A 33 5.34 -6.56 12.56
N GLU A 34 4.51 -7.58 12.36
CA GLU A 34 3.11 -7.39 11.97
C GLU A 34 2.28 -6.68 13.05
N GLY A 35 2.60 -6.89 14.33
CA GLY A 35 2.01 -6.13 15.43
C GLY A 35 2.41 -4.67 15.42
N ALA A 36 3.67 -4.36 15.13
CA ALA A 36 4.15 -2.99 14.99
C ALA A 36 3.48 -2.27 13.81
N MET A 37 3.38 -2.94 12.66
CA MET A 37 2.70 -2.42 11.47
C MET A 37 1.22 -2.15 11.71
N ALA A 38 0.53 -3.10 12.35
CA ALA A 38 -0.87 -2.92 12.70
C ALA A 38 -1.08 -1.73 13.65
N TYR A 39 -0.18 -1.53 14.61
CA TYR A 39 -0.24 -0.41 15.53
C TYR A 39 -0.04 0.93 14.79
N GLY A 40 0.98 1.04 13.93
CA GLY A 40 1.21 2.23 13.12
C GLY A 40 -0.02 2.61 12.28
N ASN A 41 -0.56 1.65 11.53
CA ASN A 41 -1.72 1.89 10.68
C ASN A 41 -3.02 2.16 11.43
N LEU A 42 -3.28 1.46 12.55
CA LEU A 42 -4.57 1.52 13.23
C LEU A 42 -4.63 2.60 14.31
N ILE A 43 -3.52 2.88 14.98
CA ILE A 43 -3.48 3.79 16.12
C ILE A 43 -2.93 5.16 15.73
N HIS A 44 -1.78 5.20 15.05
CA HIS A 44 -1.15 6.48 14.65
C HIS A 44 -1.76 7.11 13.40
N ASP A 45 -2.56 6.35 12.64
CA ASP A 45 -3.26 6.87 11.45
C ASP A 45 -2.32 7.49 10.40
N GLU A 46 -1.16 6.88 10.20
CA GLU A 46 -0.10 7.36 9.30
C GLU A 46 -0.62 7.70 7.91
N LEU A 47 -1.56 6.90 7.40
CA LEU A 47 -2.18 7.10 6.08
C LEU A 47 -2.95 8.43 5.95
N ASN A 48 -3.32 9.07 7.05
CA ASN A 48 -4.12 10.29 7.04
C ASN A 48 -3.37 11.50 7.62
N ALA A 49 -2.09 11.34 7.96
CA ALA A 49 -1.32 12.35 8.69
C ALA A 49 -1.01 13.60 7.83
N TYR A 50 -0.89 13.47 6.52
CA TYR A 50 -0.21 14.46 5.68
C TYR A 50 -1.09 15.14 4.62
N GLY A 51 -2.41 14.91 4.64
CA GLY A 51 -3.31 15.50 3.64
C GLY A 51 -4.78 15.18 3.89
N PRO A 52 -5.67 15.39 2.89
CA PRO A 52 -7.07 15.02 3.01
C PRO A 52 -7.21 13.50 3.13
N GLY A 53 -7.30 13.01 4.36
CA GLY A 53 -7.37 11.58 4.67
C GLY A 53 -8.57 10.86 4.04
N MET A 54 -8.68 9.56 4.37
CA MET A 54 -9.84 8.75 3.99
C MET A 54 -11.12 9.29 4.64
N GLN A 55 -12.22 9.28 3.88
CA GLN A 55 -13.53 9.73 4.31
C GLN A 55 -14.53 8.57 4.31
N TYR A 56 -15.61 8.73 5.07
CA TYR A 56 -16.72 7.79 5.04
C TYR A 56 -17.30 7.67 3.62
N GLY A 57 -17.46 6.44 3.14
CA GLY A 57 -17.96 6.16 1.79
C GLY A 57 -16.90 6.09 0.69
N ASP A 58 -15.65 6.47 0.97
CA ASP A 58 -14.54 6.39 0.00
C ASP A 58 -14.36 4.97 -0.55
N ILE A 59 -13.88 4.89 -1.79
CA ILE A 59 -13.40 3.66 -2.41
C ILE A 59 -11.87 3.64 -2.29
N TYR A 60 -11.36 2.61 -1.63
CA TYR A 60 -9.95 2.46 -1.31
C TYR A 60 -9.26 1.40 -2.19
N LEU A 61 -8.03 1.68 -2.63
CA LEU A 61 -7.16 0.74 -3.33
C LEU A 61 -5.83 0.62 -2.60
N ASP A 62 -5.41 -0.60 -2.31
CA ASP A 62 -4.18 -0.96 -1.61
C ASP A 62 -3.27 -1.78 -2.53
N LEU A 63 -2.19 -1.18 -3.00
CA LEU A 63 -1.13 -1.85 -3.74
C LEU A 63 -0.02 -2.24 -2.76
N GLY A 64 0.21 -3.55 -2.59
CA GLY A 64 1.04 -4.10 -1.52
C GLY A 64 0.25 -4.16 -0.21
N ALA A 65 -0.90 -4.83 -0.25
CA ALA A 65 -1.82 -4.86 0.89
C ALA A 65 -1.31 -5.69 2.08
N ASN A 66 -0.29 -6.50 1.87
CA ASN A 66 0.25 -7.40 2.88
C ASN A 66 -0.89 -8.22 3.52
N ILE A 67 -0.94 -8.40 4.83
CA ILE A 67 -2.02 -9.11 5.51
C ILE A 67 -3.30 -8.27 5.69
N GLY A 68 -3.37 -7.04 5.15
CA GLY A 68 -4.55 -6.17 5.11
C GLY A 68 -4.66 -5.14 6.22
N MET A 69 -3.54 -4.68 6.82
CA MET A 69 -3.59 -3.72 7.92
C MET A 69 -4.15 -2.36 7.50
N SER A 70 -3.66 -1.83 6.39
CA SER A 70 -4.14 -0.58 5.80
C SER A 70 -5.59 -0.69 5.31
N ALA A 71 -5.95 -1.84 4.75
CA ALA A 71 -7.33 -2.14 4.37
C ALA A 71 -8.28 -2.18 5.59
N LEU A 72 -7.82 -2.74 6.72
CA LEU A 72 -8.59 -2.70 7.97
C LEU A 72 -8.74 -1.27 8.48
N ARG A 73 -7.73 -0.43 8.31
CA ARG A 73 -7.82 1.00 8.62
C ARG A 73 -8.86 1.69 7.73
N ALA A 74 -8.82 1.44 6.43
CA ALA A 74 -9.81 1.97 5.49
C ALA A 74 -11.24 1.54 5.86
N GLU A 75 -11.43 0.28 6.25
CA GLU A 75 -12.71 -0.23 6.77
C GLU A 75 -13.15 0.54 8.03
N SER A 76 -12.24 0.78 8.97
CA SER A 76 -12.54 1.52 10.20
C SER A 76 -12.93 2.98 9.96
N LYS A 77 -12.48 3.58 8.86
CA LYS A 77 -12.88 4.92 8.40
C LYS A 77 -14.22 4.91 7.64
N GLY A 78 -14.79 3.72 7.40
CA GLY A 78 -16.07 3.57 6.71
C GLY A 78 -15.96 3.60 5.19
N CYS A 79 -14.80 3.25 4.62
CA CYS A 79 -14.67 3.06 3.18
C CYS A 79 -15.70 2.04 2.69
N SER A 80 -16.41 2.39 1.62
CA SER A 80 -17.54 1.62 1.10
C SER A 80 -17.08 0.36 0.34
N LYS A 81 -15.91 0.43 -0.28
CA LYS A 81 -15.29 -0.65 -1.05
C LYS A 81 -13.78 -0.58 -0.93
N ILE A 82 -13.15 -1.74 -0.81
CA ILE A 82 -11.72 -1.85 -0.60
C ILE A 82 -11.18 -2.88 -1.60
N TYR A 83 -10.24 -2.44 -2.44
CA TYR A 83 -9.48 -3.31 -3.33
C TYR A 83 -8.09 -3.52 -2.73
N CYS A 84 -7.64 -4.77 -2.66
CA CYS A 84 -6.33 -5.15 -2.13
C CYS A 84 -5.58 -6.00 -3.14
N ILE A 85 -4.35 -5.65 -3.40
CA ILE A 85 -3.44 -6.41 -4.25
C ILE A 85 -2.24 -6.82 -3.43
N GLU A 86 -2.00 -8.14 -3.37
CA GLU A 86 -0.86 -8.73 -2.67
C GLU A 86 -0.26 -9.85 -3.52
N PRO A 87 0.98 -9.67 -4.00
CA PRO A 87 1.58 -10.64 -4.91
C PRO A 87 2.07 -11.92 -4.22
N ASP A 88 2.60 -11.88 -2.98
CA ASP A 88 3.11 -13.08 -2.32
C ASP A 88 1.97 -14.02 -1.93
N PRO A 89 1.93 -15.28 -2.44
CA PRO A 89 0.82 -16.20 -2.16
C PRO A 89 0.66 -16.55 -0.68
N GLY A 90 1.77 -16.62 0.08
CA GLY A 90 1.72 -16.94 1.51
C GLY A 90 1.12 -15.79 2.31
N VAL A 91 1.50 -14.56 1.99
CA VAL A 91 0.95 -13.34 2.58
C VAL A 91 -0.51 -13.14 2.15
N PHE A 92 -0.81 -13.38 0.86
CA PHE A 92 -2.17 -13.33 0.32
C PHE A 92 -3.13 -14.28 1.02
N ASP A 93 -2.69 -15.48 1.42
CA ASP A 93 -3.53 -16.40 2.19
C ASP A 93 -3.98 -15.79 3.51
N ALA A 94 -3.13 -15.04 4.19
CA ALA A 94 -3.49 -14.30 5.41
C ALA A 94 -4.44 -13.14 5.09
N LEU A 95 -4.14 -12.35 4.06
CA LEU A 95 -5.03 -11.27 3.57
C LEU A 95 -6.43 -11.80 3.26
N ASN A 96 -6.52 -12.93 2.55
CA ASN A 96 -7.79 -13.55 2.18
C ASN A 96 -8.59 -14.06 3.39
N LYS A 97 -7.93 -14.47 4.48
CA LYS A 97 -8.58 -14.78 5.77
C LYS A 97 -9.03 -13.51 6.51
N ASN A 98 -8.27 -12.43 6.35
CA ASN A 98 -8.53 -11.16 7.00
C ASN A 98 -9.57 -10.30 6.26
N LYS A 99 -9.91 -10.62 5.01
CA LYS A 99 -10.88 -9.82 4.24
C LYS A 99 -12.27 -9.81 4.86
N ASN A 100 -13.00 -8.73 4.63
CA ASN A 100 -14.41 -8.59 4.96
C ASN A 100 -15.25 -8.54 3.67
N TYR A 101 -16.58 -8.46 3.79
CA TYR A 101 -17.54 -8.54 2.68
C TYR A 101 -17.37 -7.43 1.62
N ASN A 102 -16.83 -6.26 2.01
CA ASN A 102 -16.59 -5.13 1.09
C ASN A 102 -15.17 -5.10 0.51
N TRP A 103 -14.35 -6.13 0.80
CA TRP A 103 -12.99 -6.24 0.25
C TRP A 103 -12.96 -7.15 -0.98
N ILE A 104 -12.30 -6.68 -2.01
CA ILE A 104 -11.94 -7.46 -3.19
C ILE A 104 -10.42 -7.64 -3.14
N VAL A 105 -9.96 -8.89 -3.11
CA VAL A 105 -8.54 -9.22 -2.93
C VAL A 105 -8.05 -10.03 -4.12
N ASP A 106 -6.91 -9.64 -4.69
CA ASP A 106 -6.28 -10.30 -5.82
C ASP A 106 -4.83 -10.70 -5.51
N ASN A 107 -4.47 -11.96 -5.81
CA ASN A 107 -3.09 -12.45 -5.72
C ASN A 107 -2.39 -12.22 -7.06
N ILE A 108 -1.96 -11.02 -7.31
CA ILE A 108 -1.24 -10.56 -8.50
C ILE A 108 -0.29 -9.44 -8.12
N ALA A 109 0.63 -9.11 -9.01
CA ALA A 109 1.41 -7.88 -8.96
C ALA A 109 0.84 -6.83 -9.91
N ILE A 110 1.05 -5.54 -9.60
CA ILE A 110 0.90 -4.46 -10.58
C ILE A 110 2.29 -4.13 -11.13
N GLY A 111 2.38 -4.03 -12.44
CA GLY A 111 3.63 -3.71 -13.13
C GLY A 111 3.42 -2.88 -14.40
N PRO A 112 4.51 -2.55 -15.09
CA PRO A 112 4.43 -1.73 -16.31
C PRO A 112 3.77 -2.47 -17.47
N GLU A 113 3.83 -3.80 -17.49
CA GLU A 113 3.25 -4.64 -18.55
C GLU A 113 2.68 -5.94 -17.99
N LYS A 114 1.81 -6.57 -18.76
CA LYS A 114 1.23 -7.87 -18.43
C LYS A 114 2.24 -8.99 -18.62
N GLY A 115 2.30 -9.91 -17.68
CA GLY A 115 3.19 -11.08 -17.77
C GLY A 115 3.40 -11.75 -16.44
N TYR A 116 4.64 -12.06 -16.15
CA TYR A 116 5.09 -12.60 -14.88
C TYR A 116 6.30 -11.81 -14.40
N ILE A 117 6.37 -11.56 -13.10
CA ILE A 117 7.53 -11.02 -12.42
C ILE A 117 7.99 -12.00 -11.36
N ASP A 118 9.30 -12.06 -11.14
CA ASP A 118 9.88 -12.84 -10.05
C ASP A 118 9.95 -11.98 -8.80
N ILE A 119 9.32 -12.42 -7.73
CA ILE A 119 9.42 -11.77 -6.41
C ILE A 119 10.07 -12.69 -5.40
N PRO A 120 10.72 -12.16 -4.36
CA PRO A 120 11.20 -12.94 -3.23
C PRO A 120 10.07 -13.73 -2.59
N LYS A 121 10.36 -15.00 -2.26
CA LYS A 121 9.41 -15.91 -1.63
C LYS A 121 9.53 -15.83 -0.10
N TRP A 122 8.48 -15.48 0.57
CA TRP A 122 8.46 -15.55 2.03
C TRP A 122 8.44 -17.00 2.55
N PRO A 123 9.17 -17.37 3.62
CA PRO A 123 10.17 -16.57 4.34
C PRO A 123 11.58 -16.61 3.73
N ASN A 124 11.75 -17.26 2.61
CA ASN A 124 13.03 -17.51 1.95
C ASN A 124 13.33 -16.43 0.92
N TRP A 125 13.71 -15.23 1.36
CA TRP A 125 13.96 -14.05 0.51
C TRP A 125 14.98 -14.25 -0.62
N TRP A 126 15.79 -15.30 -0.59
CA TRP A 126 16.73 -15.68 -1.64
C TRP A 126 16.13 -16.59 -2.72
N GLU A 127 14.95 -17.15 -2.48
CA GLU A 127 14.19 -17.88 -3.49
C GLU A 127 13.25 -16.92 -4.20
N LEU A 128 13.24 -17.00 -5.54
CA LEU A 128 12.31 -16.23 -6.35
C LEU A 128 11.13 -17.10 -6.77
N GLN A 129 9.97 -16.49 -6.91
CA GLN A 129 8.77 -17.14 -7.39
C GLN A 129 8.10 -16.27 -8.46
N PRO A 130 7.66 -16.87 -9.59
CA PRO A 130 6.96 -16.14 -10.63
C PRO A 130 5.54 -15.82 -10.20
N ILE A 131 5.17 -14.54 -10.26
CA ILE A 131 3.83 -14.04 -9.93
C ILE A 131 3.23 -13.38 -11.17
N GLN A 132 1.95 -13.64 -11.41
CA GLN A 132 1.22 -12.97 -12.48
C GLN A 132 1.25 -11.46 -12.24
N CYS A 133 1.62 -10.72 -13.28
CA CYS A 133 1.65 -9.27 -13.30
C CYS A 133 0.66 -8.74 -14.32
N ILE A 134 -0.08 -7.68 -13.95
CA ILE A 134 -0.94 -6.93 -14.86
C ILE A 134 -0.70 -5.44 -14.70
N THR A 135 -1.09 -4.65 -15.67
CA THR A 135 -1.02 -3.19 -15.56
C THR A 135 -2.14 -2.65 -14.67
N LEU A 136 -1.96 -1.43 -14.16
CA LEU A 136 -3.03 -0.75 -13.42
C LEU A 136 -4.29 -0.54 -14.27
N ASP A 137 -4.13 -0.25 -15.57
CA ASP A 137 -5.25 -0.12 -16.52
C ASP A 137 -6.04 -1.43 -16.64
N GLU A 138 -5.33 -2.57 -16.75
CA GLU A 138 -5.98 -3.89 -16.82
C GLU A 138 -6.69 -4.24 -15.52
N PHE A 139 -6.12 -3.85 -14.36
CA PHE A 139 -6.78 -4.03 -13.07
C PHE A 139 -8.09 -3.22 -12.97
N PHE A 140 -8.04 -1.94 -13.39
CA PHE A 140 -9.23 -1.10 -13.43
C PHE A 140 -10.31 -1.66 -14.39
N ALA A 141 -9.90 -2.17 -15.54
CA ALA A 141 -10.82 -2.82 -16.49
C ALA A 141 -11.40 -4.12 -15.93
N LYS A 142 -10.58 -4.99 -15.34
CA LYS A 142 -11.00 -6.26 -14.70
C LYS A 142 -12.12 -6.09 -13.69
N HIS A 143 -12.02 -5.06 -12.85
CA HIS A 143 -12.97 -4.81 -11.78
C HIS A 143 -14.01 -3.74 -12.10
N ASN A 144 -14.05 -3.22 -13.35
CA ASN A 144 -14.92 -2.12 -13.78
C ASN A 144 -14.83 -0.91 -12.84
N ILE A 145 -13.58 -0.53 -12.47
CA ILE A 145 -13.34 0.57 -11.55
C ILE A 145 -13.60 1.90 -12.26
N THR A 146 -14.51 2.67 -11.75
CA THR A 146 -14.86 4.01 -12.28
C THR A 146 -14.28 5.13 -11.44
N LYS A 147 -13.93 4.86 -10.18
CA LYS A 147 -13.34 5.83 -9.25
C LYS A 147 -12.54 5.12 -8.18
N ILE A 148 -11.45 5.73 -7.74
CA ILE A 148 -10.72 5.47 -6.50
C ILE A 148 -10.57 6.79 -5.75
N ASP A 149 -11.08 6.86 -4.54
CA ASP A 149 -10.97 8.05 -3.71
C ASP A 149 -9.61 8.14 -3.02
N TYR A 150 -9.06 6.99 -2.63
CA TYR A 150 -7.77 6.91 -1.97
C TYR A 150 -7.02 5.65 -2.41
N MET A 151 -5.80 5.80 -2.90
CA MET A 151 -4.89 4.71 -3.23
C MET A 151 -3.68 4.75 -2.29
N LYS A 152 -3.33 3.63 -1.65
CA LYS A 152 -2.02 3.40 -1.04
C LYS A 152 -1.16 2.61 -2.03
N CYS A 153 0.09 2.95 -2.12
CA CYS A 153 1.09 2.20 -2.87
C CYS A 153 2.35 2.02 -2.02
N ASP A 154 2.63 0.76 -1.72
CA ASP A 154 3.79 0.31 -0.98
C ASP A 154 4.15 -1.06 -1.57
N ILE A 155 5.04 -1.05 -2.56
CA ILE A 155 5.39 -2.20 -3.40
C ILE A 155 6.90 -2.45 -3.43
N GLU A 156 7.57 -2.10 -2.32
CA GLU A 156 8.95 -2.49 -2.00
C GLU A 156 9.96 -2.09 -3.10
N GLY A 157 9.89 -0.83 -3.55
CA GLY A 157 10.86 -0.22 -4.47
C GLY A 157 10.50 -0.29 -5.94
N HIS A 158 9.31 -0.80 -6.30
CA HIS A 158 8.83 -0.82 -7.68
C HIS A 158 7.99 0.41 -8.05
N GLU A 159 7.75 1.34 -7.12
CA GLU A 159 6.89 2.53 -7.29
C GLU A 159 7.29 3.38 -8.49
N LYS A 160 8.60 3.46 -8.80
CA LYS A 160 9.14 4.25 -9.91
C LYS A 160 8.79 3.68 -11.30
N TYR A 161 8.48 2.40 -11.38
CA TYR A 161 8.39 1.67 -12.65
C TYR A 161 6.95 1.36 -13.06
N VAL A 162 6.09 1.04 -12.10
CA VAL A 162 4.75 0.49 -12.36
C VAL A 162 3.77 1.50 -12.98
N PHE A 163 4.03 2.79 -12.82
CA PHE A 163 3.08 3.84 -13.24
C PHE A 163 3.42 4.51 -14.57
N LYS A 164 4.56 4.16 -15.17
CA LYS A 164 5.11 4.88 -16.33
C LYS A 164 4.14 4.93 -17.52
N ASP A 165 3.48 3.83 -17.81
CA ASP A 165 2.62 3.66 -18.99
C ASP A 165 1.12 3.63 -18.67
N VAL A 166 0.74 4.00 -17.43
CA VAL A 166 -0.67 4.10 -17.02
C VAL A 166 -1.36 5.22 -17.77
N SER A 167 -2.51 4.90 -18.35
CA SER A 167 -3.30 5.83 -19.18
C SER A 167 -3.84 7.02 -18.37
N GLN A 168 -4.00 8.16 -19.03
CA GLN A 168 -4.61 9.34 -18.39
C GLN A 168 -6.05 9.03 -17.92
N ILE A 169 -6.78 8.18 -18.63
CA ILE A 169 -8.14 7.74 -18.25
C ILE A 169 -8.16 7.06 -16.89
N THR A 170 -7.14 6.27 -16.56
CA THR A 170 -7.01 5.63 -15.22
C THR A 170 -6.60 6.66 -14.18
N TRP A 171 -5.65 7.56 -14.50
CA TRP A 171 -5.28 8.65 -13.59
C TRP A 171 -6.45 9.56 -13.23
N ASP A 172 -7.33 9.86 -14.18
CA ASP A 172 -8.50 10.72 -13.96
C ASP A 172 -9.48 10.13 -12.95
N LYS A 173 -9.46 8.81 -12.76
CA LYS A 173 -10.32 8.10 -11.79
C LYS A 173 -9.76 8.11 -10.36
N ILE A 174 -8.48 8.47 -10.15
CA ILE A 174 -7.83 8.45 -8.84
C ILE A 174 -7.77 9.86 -8.27
N GLN A 175 -8.22 10.04 -7.01
CA GLN A 175 -8.29 11.35 -6.37
C GLN A 175 -7.11 11.63 -5.44
N LYS A 176 -6.70 10.64 -4.65
CA LYS A 176 -5.64 10.75 -3.65
C LYS A 176 -4.73 9.53 -3.72
N ILE A 177 -3.43 9.74 -3.51
CA ILE A 177 -2.44 8.66 -3.48
C ILE A 177 -1.50 8.88 -2.30
N PHE A 178 -1.27 7.84 -1.53
CA PHE A 178 -0.21 7.76 -0.54
C PHE A 178 0.83 6.74 -1.00
N PHE A 179 2.10 7.14 -0.99
CA PHE A 179 3.23 6.28 -1.29
C PHE A 179 4.09 6.07 -0.05
N GLU A 180 4.46 4.81 0.21
CA GLU A 180 5.70 4.47 0.86
C GLU A 180 6.75 4.34 -0.24
N TYR A 181 7.50 5.43 -0.47
CA TYR A 181 8.44 5.53 -1.58
C TYR A 181 9.82 5.06 -1.14
N HIS A 182 10.24 3.90 -1.65
CA HIS A 182 11.51 3.28 -1.31
C HIS A 182 12.67 3.91 -2.09
N GLU A 183 13.68 4.37 -1.35
CA GLU A 183 14.86 5.01 -1.91
C GLU A 183 16.02 4.00 -2.04
N ASP A 184 16.76 4.08 -3.15
CA ASP A 184 17.93 3.21 -3.37
C ASP A 184 19.15 3.78 -2.62
N VAL A 185 19.12 3.66 -1.28
CA VAL A 185 20.15 4.21 -0.38
C VAL A 185 21.52 3.56 -0.54
N GLU A 186 21.57 2.35 -1.12
CA GLU A 186 22.81 1.61 -1.34
C GLU A 186 23.54 2.08 -2.60
N LYS A 187 22.81 2.59 -3.61
CA LYS A 187 23.38 2.98 -4.90
C LYS A 187 23.45 4.50 -5.12
N LEU A 188 22.60 5.26 -4.42
CA LEU A 188 22.46 6.69 -4.64
C LEU A 188 22.88 7.49 -3.42
N ASN A 189 23.60 8.59 -3.65
CA ASN A 189 23.87 9.58 -2.60
C ASN A 189 22.63 10.49 -2.37
N ASP A 190 22.67 11.33 -1.35
CA ASP A 190 21.55 12.19 -0.93
C ASP A 190 21.07 13.14 -2.05
N GLU A 191 21.98 13.69 -2.83
CA GLU A 191 21.65 14.59 -3.94
C GLU A 191 20.91 13.83 -5.05
N GLN A 192 21.40 12.66 -5.44
CA GLN A 192 20.79 11.80 -6.45
C GLN A 192 19.41 11.29 -6.00
N ARG A 193 19.27 10.90 -4.74
CA ARG A 193 17.95 10.50 -4.18
C ARG A 193 16.96 11.67 -4.22
N ASN A 194 17.41 12.86 -3.87
CA ASN A 194 16.57 14.05 -3.94
C ASN A 194 16.14 14.37 -5.38
N GLU A 195 17.04 14.24 -6.35
CA GLU A 195 16.70 14.43 -7.77
C GLU A 195 15.67 13.41 -8.26
N GLU A 196 15.82 12.14 -7.90
CA GLU A 196 14.83 11.11 -8.27
C GLU A 196 13.47 11.36 -7.65
N ARG A 197 13.44 11.77 -6.39
CA ARG A 197 12.21 12.12 -5.68
C ARG A 197 11.50 13.32 -6.32
N ILE A 198 12.27 14.35 -6.71
CA ILE A 198 11.72 15.51 -7.45
C ILE A 198 11.10 15.06 -8.77
N LYS A 199 11.80 14.21 -9.55
CA LYS A 199 11.28 13.66 -10.82
C LYS A 199 10.01 12.84 -10.59
N PHE A 200 9.98 12.02 -9.55
CA PHE A 200 8.80 11.26 -9.16
C PHE A 200 7.62 12.16 -8.80
N CYS A 201 7.84 13.19 -7.99
CA CYS A 201 6.78 14.14 -7.66
C CYS A 201 6.27 14.89 -8.91
N GLN A 202 7.19 15.33 -9.78
CA GLN A 202 6.82 16.03 -11.01
C GLN A 202 5.97 15.15 -11.93
N PHE A 203 6.27 13.85 -12.04
CA PHE A 203 5.46 12.90 -12.80
C PHE A 203 3.99 12.92 -12.35
N PHE A 204 3.71 12.90 -11.05
CA PHE A 204 2.33 12.93 -10.55
C PHE A 204 1.66 14.29 -10.69
N VAL A 205 2.43 15.37 -10.57
CA VAL A 205 1.92 16.74 -10.88
C VAL A 205 1.46 16.81 -12.33
N ASP A 206 2.23 16.25 -13.26
CA ASP A 206 1.88 16.22 -14.69
C ASP A 206 0.65 15.33 -14.98
N LYS A 207 0.31 14.39 -14.07
CA LYS A 207 -0.91 13.59 -14.11
C LYS A 207 -2.13 14.26 -13.46
N GLY A 208 -1.99 15.48 -12.98
CA GLY A 208 -3.08 16.28 -12.42
C GLY A 208 -3.20 16.28 -10.91
N PHE A 209 -2.21 15.72 -10.19
CA PHE A 209 -2.13 15.80 -8.73
C PHE A 209 -1.37 17.07 -8.34
N ASN A 210 -2.08 18.19 -8.28
CA ASN A 210 -1.51 19.53 -8.10
C ASN A 210 -1.13 19.88 -6.66
N ASN A 211 -1.46 19.01 -5.72
CA ASN A 211 -1.06 19.17 -4.33
C ASN A 211 -0.27 17.93 -3.89
N HIS A 212 0.79 18.13 -3.12
CA HIS A 212 1.53 17.02 -2.52
C HIS A 212 2.22 17.43 -1.23
N HIS A 213 2.54 16.44 -0.41
CA HIS A 213 3.37 16.55 0.79
C HIS A 213 4.42 15.44 0.76
N VAL A 214 5.63 15.74 1.23
CA VAL A 214 6.73 14.77 1.34
C VAL A 214 7.25 14.79 2.77
N ASP A 215 7.21 13.64 3.42
CA ASP A 215 7.87 13.40 4.71
C ASP A 215 9.08 12.49 4.48
N LEU A 216 10.27 12.99 4.86
CA LEU A 216 11.53 12.34 4.55
C LEU A 216 11.93 11.35 5.63
N GLY A 217 12.07 10.08 5.26
CA GLY A 217 12.72 9.05 6.06
C GLY A 217 14.12 8.72 5.55
N TYR A 218 14.83 7.85 6.23
CA TYR A 218 16.17 7.44 5.86
C TYR A 218 16.20 6.45 4.68
N TYR A 219 15.40 5.39 4.76
CA TYR A 219 15.29 4.34 3.72
C TYR A 219 14.11 4.55 2.79
N GLN A 220 13.09 5.26 3.26
CA GLN A 220 11.85 5.50 2.53
C GLN A 220 11.33 6.89 2.85
N SER A 221 10.61 7.48 1.91
CA SER A 221 9.88 8.72 2.11
C SER A 221 8.39 8.46 1.99
N PHE A 222 7.60 9.12 2.82
CA PHE A 222 6.15 9.11 2.66
C PHE A 222 5.73 10.27 1.78
N ILE A 223 5.13 9.96 0.63
CA ILE A 223 4.72 10.97 -0.35
C ILE A 223 3.21 10.88 -0.54
N TYR A 224 2.56 12.00 -0.36
CA TYR A 224 1.12 12.09 -0.47
C TYR A 224 0.73 13.06 -1.58
N PHE A 225 -0.17 12.65 -2.49
CA PHE A 225 -0.68 13.45 -3.60
C PHE A 225 -2.20 13.53 -3.56
N TRP A 226 -2.75 14.70 -3.95
CA TRP A 226 -4.20 14.83 -4.13
C TRP A 226 -4.56 15.86 -5.21
N LYS A 227 -5.73 15.66 -5.81
CA LYS A 227 -6.35 16.62 -6.73
C LYS A 227 -7.19 17.64 -5.95
N SER A 228 -7.28 18.84 -6.49
CA SER A 228 -8.10 19.93 -5.92
C SER A 228 -9.58 19.68 -6.17
#